data_51b36ba39730b70fc5ecdbffb8777109
#
_entry.id   51b36ba39730b70fc5ecdbffb8777109
#
_cell.length_a   1.000
_cell.length_b   1.000
_cell.length_c   1.000
_cell.angle_alpha   90.00
_cell.angle_beta   90.00
_cell.angle_gamma   90.00
#
_symmetry.space_group_name_H-M   'P 1'
#
loop_
_entity.id
_entity.type
_entity.pdbx_description
1 polymer ?
#
loop_
_entity_poly.entity_id
_entity_poly.type
_entity_poly.pdbx_seq_one_letter_code
_entity_poly.pdbx_strand_id
1 'polypeptide(L)'
;MKSYQSTIKLGLIWAGISIATTLLLYLLGMMENVMAAILIFCFGIYIMYRAGIEKREELGGFISWKLALTPIWLCAIVSSFFTSFFSWILVKFIDPGLQEKQREQAIKMIESMRSWMGDAAAEEQLAQIETQNFATFSNYIMMFFWAMIIYFIIACIIAAVVKKNDPKELFSKY
;
A
#
# COMPACT_ATOMS: atom_id res chain seq x y z
N MET A 1 24.10 0.28 -9.94
CA MET A 1 23.45 0.76 -8.71
C MET A 1 22.65 2.06 -8.83
N LYS A 2 22.85 2.91 -9.85
CA LYS A 2 22.02 4.12 -10.08
C LYS A 2 20.56 3.82 -10.48
N SER A 3 20.28 2.60 -10.92
CA SER A 3 19.04 2.20 -11.61
C SER A 3 17.74 2.21 -10.77
N TYR A 4 17.80 2.25 -9.43
CA TYR A 4 16.62 2.25 -8.57
C TYR A 4 16.56 3.41 -7.57
N GLN A 5 17.50 4.34 -7.64
CA GLN A 5 17.52 5.50 -6.73
C GLN A 5 16.29 6.40 -6.90
N SER A 6 15.86 6.62 -8.15
CA SER A 6 14.63 7.37 -8.44
C SER A 6 13.41 6.66 -7.86
N THR A 7 13.29 5.36 -8.07
CA THR A 7 12.20 4.53 -7.52
C THR A 7 12.13 4.61 -5.99
N ILE A 8 13.27 4.49 -5.30
CA ILE A 8 13.33 4.60 -3.83
C ILE A 8 12.93 5.99 -3.38
N LYS A 9 13.40 7.06 -4.06
CA LYS A 9 12.99 8.44 -3.76
C LYS A 9 11.48 8.63 -3.88
N LEU A 10 10.87 8.11 -4.95
CA LEU A 10 9.42 8.16 -5.15
C LEU A 10 8.67 7.42 -4.03
N GLY A 11 9.15 6.23 -3.63
CA GLY A 11 8.59 5.49 -2.50
C GLY A 11 8.69 6.24 -1.17
N LEU A 12 9.82 6.92 -0.92
CA LEU A 12 10.02 7.74 0.28
C LEU A 12 9.14 9.00 0.27
N ILE A 13 8.95 9.65 -0.88
CA ILE A 13 8.04 10.79 -1.03
C ILE A 13 6.61 10.35 -0.72
N TRP A 14 6.18 9.22 -1.27
CA TRP A 14 4.86 8.67 -0.97
C TRP A 14 4.71 8.34 0.52
N ALA A 15 5.70 7.68 1.13
CA ALA A 15 5.70 7.40 2.57
C ALA A 15 5.59 8.69 3.39
N GLY A 16 6.40 9.70 3.08
CA GLY A 16 6.40 10.99 3.78
C GLY A 16 5.05 11.70 3.71
N ILE A 17 4.44 11.75 2.52
CA ILE A 17 3.10 12.35 2.34
C ILE A 17 2.05 11.54 3.11
N SER A 18 2.10 10.21 3.06
CA SER A 18 1.17 9.35 3.79
C SER A 18 1.29 9.54 5.30
N ILE A 19 2.51 9.58 5.83
CA ILE A 19 2.78 9.81 7.25
C ILE A 19 2.31 11.21 7.68
N ALA A 20 2.63 12.24 6.91
CA ALA A 20 2.20 13.61 7.19
C ALA A 20 0.67 13.73 7.20
N THR A 21 -0.01 13.09 6.24
CA THR A 21 -1.48 13.08 6.18
C THR A 21 -2.07 12.31 7.37
N THR A 22 -1.49 11.16 7.73
CA THR A 22 -1.93 10.40 8.92
C THR A 22 -1.79 11.21 10.20
N LEU A 23 -0.68 11.92 10.39
CA LEU A 23 -0.49 12.83 11.52
C LEU A 23 -1.50 13.97 11.53
N LEU A 24 -1.75 14.59 10.38
CA LEU A 24 -2.73 15.66 10.27
C LEU A 24 -4.13 15.17 10.64
N LEU A 25 -4.56 14.03 10.10
CA LEU A 25 -5.85 13.44 10.42
C LEU A 25 -5.95 13.03 11.90
N TYR A 26 -4.86 12.55 12.48
CA TYR A 26 -4.79 12.25 13.90
C TYR A 26 -5.00 13.52 14.75
N LEU A 27 -4.28 14.60 14.47
CA LEU A 27 -4.39 15.87 15.19
C LEU A 27 -5.79 16.51 15.06
N LEU A 28 -6.45 16.32 13.92
CA LEU A 28 -7.80 16.80 13.67
C LEU A 28 -8.90 15.87 14.23
N GLY A 29 -8.55 14.71 14.78
CA GLY A 29 -9.52 13.73 15.22
C GLY A 29 -10.30 13.05 14.10
N MET A 30 -9.79 13.12 12.85
CA MET A 30 -10.46 12.66 11.62
C MET A 30 -9.81 11.40 11.03
N MET A 31 -9.27 10.51 11.84
CA MET A 31 -8.58 9.30 11.40
C MET A 31 -9.47 8.36 10.55
N GLU A 32 -10.79 8.44 10.71
CA GLU A 32 -11.77 7.63 9.97
C GLU A 32 -12.22 8.27 8.64
N ASN A 33 -11.53 9.29 8.17
CA ASN A 33 -11.92 10.00 6.94
C ASN A 33 -11.62 9.15 5.71
N VAL A 34 -12.65 8.48 5.19
CA VAL A 34 -12.58 7.60 4.01
C VAL A 34 -12.12 8.37 2.77
N MET A 35 -12.53 9.64 2.61
CA MET A 35 -12.13 10.46 1.47
C MET A 35 -10.61 10.69 1.46
N ALA A 36 -10.01 10.98 2.61
CA ALA A 36 -8.56 11.13 2.74
C ALA A 36 -7.83 9.82 2.42
N ALA A 37 -8.36 8.68 2.87
CA ALA A 37 -7.80 7.37 2.54
C ALA A 37 -7.82 7.09 1.03
N ILE A 38 -8.92 7.40 0.35
CA ILE A 38 -9.05 7.27 -1.11
C ILE A 38 -8.05 8.18 -1.83
N LEU A 39 -7.90 9.43 -1.40
CA LEU A 39 -6.94 10.37 -2.01
C LEU A 39 -5.49 9.88 -1.88
N ILE A 40 -5.10 9.39 -0.70
CA ILE A 40 -3.75 8.81 -0.49
C ILE A 40 -3.55 7.57 -1.36
N PHE A 41 -4.56 6.73 -1.47
CA PHE A 41 -4.51 5.53 -2.31
C PHE A 41 -4.36 5.88 -3.80
N CYS A 42 -5.15 6.83 -4.32
CA CYS A 42 -5.03 7.32 -5.70
C CYS A 42 -3.67 7.98 -5.96
N PHE A 43 -3.17 8.75 -5.00
CA PHE A 43 -1.82 9.32 -5.06
C PHE A 43 -0.76 8.22 -5.12
N GLY A 44 -0.90 7.15 -4.34
CA GLY A 44 0.00 5.98 -4.38
C GLY A 44 0.03 5.32 -5.75
N ILE A 45 -1.14 5.09 -6.37
CA ILE A 45 -1.24 4.55 -7.74
C ILE A 45 -0.51 5.47 -8.74
N TYR A 46 -0.69 6.78 -8.62
CA TYR A 46 0.01 7.76 -9.46
C TYR A 46 1.53 7.67 -9.30
N ILE A 47 2.05 7.58 -8.08
CA ILE A 47 3.48 7.45 -7.80
C ILE A 47 4.05 6.14 -8.36
N MET A 48 3.32 5.02 -8.21
CA MET A 48 3.68 3.74 -8.81
C MET A 48 3.77 3.83 -10.34
N TYR A 49 2.80 4.48 -10.97
CA TYR A 49 2.81 4.73 -12.40
C TYR A 49 4.02 5.58 -12.82
N ARG A 50 4.32 6.66 -12.08
CA ARG A 50 5.50 7.50 -12.31
C ARG A 50 6.80 6.71 -12.22
N ALA A 51 6.94 5.82 -11.23
CA ALA A 51 8.13 4.95 -11.09
C ALA A 51 8.35 4.07 -12.34
N GLY A 52 7.26 3.53 -12.90
CA GLY A 52 7.32 2.76 -14.13
C GLY A 52 7.70 3.58 -15.36
N ILE A 53 7.15 4.81 -15.50
CA ILE A 53 7.45 5.74 -16.60
C ILE A 53 8.90 6.20 -16.53
N GLU A 54 9.39 6.64 -15.38
CA GLU A 54 10.78 7.08 -15.21
C GLU A 54 11.75 5.96 -15.62
N LYS A 55 11.44 4.72 -15.22
CA LYS A 55 12.25 3.56 -15.62
C LYS A 55 12.23 3.32 -17.12
N ARG A 56 11.08 3.48 -17.76
CA ARG A 56 10.95 3.37 -19.23
C ARG A 56 11.77 4.45 -19.94
N GLU A 57 11.76 5.68 -19.45
CA GLU A 57 12.55 6.79 -20.01
C GLU A 57 14.05 6.54 -19.88
N GLU A 58 14.52 6.03 -18.70
CA GLU A 58 15.91 5.62 -18.49
C GLU A 58 16.38 4.55 -19.50
N LEU A 59 15.47 3.68 -19.95
CA LEU A 59 15.75 2.61 -20.90
C LEU A 59 15.56 3.01 -22.37
N GLY A 60 15.44 4.32 -22.65
CA GLY A 60 15.31 4.82 -24.04
C GLY A 60 13.88 4.76 -24.57
N GLY A 61 12.87 4.76 -23.70
CA GLY A 61 11.45 4.85 -24.05
C GLY A 61 10.73 3.52 -24.27
N PHE A 62 11.44 2.39 -24.16
CA PHE A 62 10.88 1.05 -24.28
C PHE A 62 11.14 0.26 -23.02
N ILE A 63 10.15 -0.53 -22.58
CA ILE A 63 10.27 -1.40 -21.42
C ILE A 63 9.37 -2.62 -21.55
N SER A 64 9.91 -3.80 -21.23
CA SER A 64 9.11 -5.01 -21.13
C SER A 64 8.29 -5.02 -19.83
N TRP A 65 7.20 -5.78 -19.78
CA TRP A 65 6.33 -5.89 -18.62
C TRP A 65 7.10 -6.29 -17.34
N LYS A 66 8.00 -7.27 -17.44
CA LYS A 66 8.80 -7.75 -16.29
C LYS A 66 9.73 -6.66 -15.74
N LEU A 67 10.36 -5.89 -16.62
CA LEU A 67 11.26 -4.80 -16.23
C LEU A 67 10.49 -3.61 -15.63
N ALA A 68 9.27 -3.34 -16.07
CA ALA A 68 8.40 -2.31 -15.53
C ALA A 68 7.87 -2.68 -14.13
N LEU A 69 7.53 -3.95 -13.92
CA LEU A 69 6.97 -4.43 -12.65
C LEU A 69 7.88 -4.15 -11.45
N THR A 70 9.18 -4.38 -11.60
CA THR A 70 10.16 -4.25 -10.51
C THR A 70 10.17 -2.84 -9.87
N PRO A 71 10.37 -1.73 -10.60
CA PRO A 71 10.37 -0.40 -9.99
C PRO A 71 8.99 -0.01 -9.46
N ILE A 72 7.90 -0.40 -10.13
CA ILE A 72 6.53 -0.10 -9.70
C ILE A 72 6.26 -0.74 -8.34
N TRP A 73 6.57 -2.03 -8.19
CA TRP A 73 6.34 -2.75 -6.94
C TRP A 73 7.32 -2.33 -5.83
N LEU A 74 8.61 -2.13 -6.16
CA LEU A 74 9.62 -1.67 -5.20
C LEU A 74 9.22 -0.33 -4.56
N CYS A 75 8.67 0.60 -5.34
CA CYS A 75 8.15 1.86 -4.83
C CYS A 75 7.07 1.66 -3.74
N ALA A 76 6.13 0.75 -3.99
CA ALA A 76 5.08 0.40 -3.03
C ALA A 76 5.64 -0.29 -1.77
N ILE A 77 6.62 -1.19 -1.92
CA ILE A 77 7.31 -1.85 -0.79
C ILE A 77 7.94 -0.80 0.13
N VAL A 78 8.71 0.13 -0.44
CA VAL A 78 9.38 1.18 0.33
C VAL A 78 8.35 2.03 1.09
N SER A 79 7.31 2.50 0.40
CA SER A 79 6.27 3.30 1.04
C SER A 79 5.55 2.55 2.14
N SER A 80 5.09 1.32 1.86
CA SER A 80 4.34 0.51 2.83
C SER A 80 5.17 0.17 4.07
N PHE A 81 6.47 -0.08 3.91
CA PHE A 81 7.36 -0.36 5.03
C PHE A 81 7.40 0.82 6.02
N PHE A 82 7.70 2.01 5.52
CA PHE A 82 7.79 3.20 6.38
C PHE A 82 6.45 3.59 6.98
N THR A 83 5.36 3.48 6.22
CA THR A 83 4.02 3.81 6.71
C THR A 83 3.55 2.83 7.78
N SER A 84 3.75 1.52 7.60
CA SER A 84 3.41 0.51 8.60
C SER A 84 4.24 0.65 9.87
N PHE A 85 5.53 0.92 9.73
CA PHE A 85 6.42 1.15 10.88
C PHE A 85 6.00 2.39 11.67
N PHE A 86 5.70 3.49 10.98
CA PHE A 86 5.19 4.71 11.61
C PHE A 86 3.84 4.46 12.30
N SER A 87 2.90 3.76 11.67
CA SER A 87 1.60 3.45 12.25
C SER A 87 1.74 2.61 13.53
N TRP A 88 2.66 1.66 13.55
CA TRP A 88 2.98 0.92 14.77
C TRP A 88 3.50 1.83 15.89
N ILE A 89 4.43 2.74 15.58
CA ILE A 89 4.94 3.72 16.57
C ILE A 89 3.80 4.59 17.10
N LEU A 90 2.94 5.09 16.21
CA LEU A 90 1.81 5.95 16.57
C LEU A 90 0.88 5.26 17.58
N VAL A 91 0.47 4.03 17.30
CA VAL A 91 -0.48 3.28 18.13
C VAL A 91 0.17 2.76 19.41
N LYS A 92 1.44 2.36 19.38
CA LYS A 92 2.09 1.77 20.54
C LYS A 92 2.63 2.80 21.53
N PHE A 93 3.19 3.91 21.06
CA PHE A 93 3.95 4.85 21.88
C PHE A 93 3.32 6.26 21.98
N ILE A 94 2.59 6.70 20.97
CA ILE A 94 2.04 8.06 20.91
C ILE A 94 0.61 8.06 21.47
N ASP A 95 -0.26 7.21 20.94
CA ASP A 95 -1.65 7.11 21.39
C ASP A 95 -2.13 5.66 21.42
N PRO A 96 -1.93 4.96 22.57
CA PRO A 96 -2.45 3.61 22.75
C PRO A 96 -3.99 3.49 22.64
N GLY A 97 -4.72 4.61 22.84
CA GLY A 97 -6.18 4.64 22.68
C GLY A 97 -6.65 4.37 21.26
N LEU A 98 -5.78 4.56 20.26
CA LEU A 98 -6.09 4.21 18.87
C LEU A 98 -6.33 2.71 18.67
N GLN A 99 -5.84 1.83 19.56
CA GLN A 99 -6.13 0.39 19.47
C GLN A 99 -7.64 0.13 19.57
N GLU A 100 -8.33 0.81 20.48
CA GLU A 100 -9.77 0.64 20.64
C GLU A 100 -10.54 1.10 19.41
N LYS A 101 -10.14 2.23 18.83
CA LYS A 101 -10.72 2.70 17.55
C LYS A 101 -10.49 1.70 16.41
N GLN A 102 -9.29 1.11 16.33
CA GLN A 102 -8.99 0.07 15.33
C GLN A 102 -9.87 -1.18 15.55
N ARG A 103 -10.09 -1.57 16.81
CA ARG A 103 -10.97 -2.68 17.16
C ARG A 103 -12.41 -2.39 16.75
N GLU A 104 -12.94 -1.22 17.08
CA GLU A 104 -14.29 -0.82 16.66
C GLU A 104 -14.47 -0.81 15.14
N GLN A 105 -13.47 -0.33 14.40
CA GLN A 105 -13.49 -0.35 12.93
C GLN A 105 -13.49 -1.79 12.39
N ALA A 106 -12.69 -2.68 12.96
CA ALA A 106 -12.66 -4.08 12.57
C ALA A 106 -14.00 -4.77 12.84
N ILE A 107 -14.63 -4.50 14.00
CA ILE A 107 -15.97 -5.00 14.34
C ILE A 107 -16.99 -4.48 13.32
N LYS A 108 -17.04 -3.18 13.06
CA LYS A 108 -17.96 -2.58 12.06
C LYS A 108 -17.78 -3.20 10.67
N MET A 109 -16.52 -3.48 10.28
CA MET A 109 -16.22 -4.11 8.99
C MET A 109 -16.78 -5.53 8.92
N ILE A 110 -16.57 -6.37 9.96
CA ILE A 110 -17.11 -7.74 9.99
C ILE A 110 -18.64 -7.71 9.99
N GLU A 111 -19.26 -6.84 10.79
CA GLU A 111 -20.72 -6.71 10.80
C GLU A 111 -21.26 -6.30 9.43
N SER A 112 -20.59 -5.41 8.71
CA SER A 112 -21.00 -5.03 7.35
C SER A 112 -20.90 -6.18 6.33
N MET A 113 -20.00 -7.13 6.57
CA MET A 113 -19.76 -8.30 5.74
C MET A 113 -20.52 -9.56 6.22
N ARG A 114 -21.23 -9.48 7.35
CA ARG A 114 -21.94 -10.62 7.97
C ARG A 114 -22.87 -11.33 7.00
N SER A 115 -23.63 -10.57 6.20
CA SER A 115 -24.57 -11.14 5.21
C SER A 115 -23.87 -11.93 4.09
N TRP A 116 -22.60 -11.61 3.82
CA TRP A 116 -21.80 -12.26 2.78
C TRP A 116 -21.00 -13.45 3.32
N MET A 117 -20.45 -13.36 4.53
CA MET A 117 -19.64 -14.45 5.11
C MET A 117 -20.43 -15.45 5.95
N GLY A 118 -21.65 -15.11 6.37
CA GLY A 118 -22.51 -15.91 7.23
C GLY A 118 -22.27 -15.69 8.72
N ASP A 119 -23.29 -15.97 9.54
CA ASP A 119 -23.28 -15.67 10.98
C ASP A 119 -22.18 -16.41 11.74
N ALA A 120 -21.98 -17.70 11.50
CA ALA A 120 -20.96 -18.49 12.19
C ALA A 120 -19.54 -17.97 11.95
N ALA A 121 -19.20 -17.61 10.72
CA ALA A 121 -17.88 -17.04 10.40
C ALA A 121 -17.71 -15.63 10.97
N ALA A 122 -18.77 -14.82 10.99
CA ALA A 122 -18.74 -13.50 11.59
C ALA A 122 -18.51 -13.55 13.11
N GLU A 123 -19.22 -14.44 13.82
CA GLU A 123 -19.07 -14.62 15.26
C GLU A 123 -17.67 -15.13 15.63
N GLU A 124 -17.11 -16.07 14.88
CA GLU A 124 -15.74 -16.53 15.08
C GLU A 124 -14.73 -15.40 14.92
N GLN A 125 -14.86 -14.55 13.90
CA GLN A 125 -13.95 -13.42 13.69
C GLN A 125 -14.12 -12.34 14.76
N LEU A 126 -15.35 -12.06 15.20
CA LEU A 126 -15.59 -11.12 16.31
C LEU A 126 -14.94 -11.59 17.58
N ALA A 127 -15.05 -12.86 17.95
CA ALA A 127 -14.39 -13.43 19.12
C ALA A 127 -12.85 -13.33 19.03
N GLN A 128 -12.28 -13.49 17.84
CA GLN A 128 -10.84 -13.28 17.61
C GLN A 128 -10.43 -11.83 17.81
N ILE A 129 -11.22 -10.87 17.32
CA ILE A 129 -10.95 -9.43 17.46
C ILE A 129 -11.01 -8.97 18.90
N GLU A 130 -11.91 -9.50 19.72
CA GLU A 130 -12.02 -9.15 21.14
C GLU A 130 -10.73 -9.45 21.92
N THR A 131 -10.05 -10.54 21.57
CA THR A 131 -8.81 -10.97 22.22
C THR A 131 -7.55 -10.42 21.54
N GLN A 132 -7.66 -9.82 20.35
CA GLN A 132 -6.53 -9.36 19.58
C GLN A 132 -5.90 -8.08 20.16
N ASN A 133 -4.58 -8.10 20.30
CA ASN A 133 -3.81 -6.90 20.65
C ASN A 133 -3.34 -6.18 19.38
N PHE A 134 -4.00 -5.07 19.04
CA PHE A 134 -3.73 -4.30 17.85
C PHE A 134 -2.38 -3.54 17.87
N ALA A 135 -1.76 -3.30 19.03
CA ALA A 135 -0.45 -2.66 19.14
C ALA A 135 0.74 -3.61 18.97
N THR A 136 0.49 -4.89 18.71
CA THR A 136 1.57 -5.87 18.52
C THR A 136 2.29 -5.63 17.21
N PHE A 137 3.62 -5.58 17.22
CA PHE A 137 4.45 -5.41 16.01
C PHE A 137 4.13 -6.48 14.94
N SER A 138 3.81 -7.70 15.36
CA SER A 138 3.39 -8.79 14.48
C SER A 138 2.17 -8.44 13.62
N ASN A 139 1.17 -7.71 14.17
CA ASN A 139 0.00 -7.27 13.41
C ASN A 139 0.39 -6.32 12.27
N TYR A 140 1.29 -5.36 12.54
CA TYR A 140 1.75 -4.42 11.50
C TYR A 140 2.60 -5.09 10.43
N ILE A 141 3.39 -6.11 10.80
CA ILE A 141 4.09 -6.95 9.82
C ILE A 141 3.07 -7.71 8.95
N MET A 142 2.05 -8.31 9.55
CA MET A 142 1.01 -9.02 8.79
C MET A 142 0.26 -8.06 7.85
N MET A 143 -0.14 -6.88 8.33
CA MET A 143 -0.77 -5.85 7.50
C MET A 143 0.15 -5.39 6.36
N PHE A 144 1.45 -5.26 6.61
CA PHE A 144 2.44 -4.96 5.58
C PHE A 144 2.48 -6.03 4.49
N PHE A 145 2.48 -7.32 4.85
CA PHE A 145 2.44 -8.41 3.87
C PHE A 145 1.14 -8.44 3.06
N TRP A 146 -0.01 -8.19 3.68
CA TRP A 146 -1.28 -8.07 2.96
C TRP A 146 -1.27 -6.89 1.99
N ALA A 147 -0.76 -5.74 2.42
CA ALA A 147 -0.60 -4.59 1.55
C ALA A 147 0.33 -4.90 0.36
N MET A 148 1.43 -5.64 0.56
CA MET A 148 2.32 -6.07 -0.51
C MET A 148 1.62 -6.92 -1.56
N ILE A 149 0.73 -7.85 -1.17
CA ILE A 149 -0.04 -8.67 -2.10
C ILE A 149 -0.97 -7.79 -2.95
N ILE A 150 -1.72 -6.88 -2.31
CA ILE A 150 -2.63 -5.97 -2.99
C ILE A 150 -1.86 -5.07 -3.96
N TYR A 151 -0.78 -4.43 -3.51
CA TYR A 151 0.04 -3.57 -4.35
C TYR A 151 0.76 -4.34 -5.46
N PHE A 152 1.07 -5.62 -5.27
CA PHE A 152 1.61 -6.47 -6.34
C PHE A 152 0.61 -6.64 -7.47
N ILE A 153 -0.66 -6.91 -7.15
CA ILE A 153 -1.73 -7.02 -8.17
C ILE A 153 -1.88 -5.70 -8.93
N ILE A 154 -1.91 -4.58 -8.20
CA ILE A 154 -1.98 -3.24 -8.81
C ILE A 154 -0.74 -2.98 -9.67
N ALA A 155 0.45 -3.35 -9.19
CA ALA A 155 1.71 -3.20 -9.94
C ALA A 155 1.70 -3.99 -11.24
N CYS A 156 1.11 -5.20 -11.26
CA CYS A 156 0.95 -6.00 -12.48
C CYS A 156 0.09 -5.28 -13.52
N ILE A 157 -0.99 -4.64 -13.09
CA ILE A 157 -1.88 -3.86 -13.97
C ILE A 157 -1.15 -2.63 -14.50
N ILE A 158 -0.50 -1.86 -13.61
CA ILE A 158 0.25 -0.66 -14.02
C ILE A 158 1.40 -1.03 -14.97
N ALA A 159 2.12 -2.13 -14.72
CA ALA A 159 3.19 -2.61 -15.58
C ALA A 159 2.69 -2.97 -16.99
N ALA A 160 1.47 -3.48 -17.12
CA ALA A 160 0.83 -3.74 -18.41
C ALA A 160 0.54 -2.44 -19.18
N VAL A 161 0.13 -1.37 -18.48
CA VAL A 161 -0.12 -0.04 -19.06
C VAL A 161 1.19 0.66 -19.45
N VAL A 162 2.23 0.55 -18.61
CA VAL A 162 3.53 1.20 -18.84
C VAL A 162 4.36 0.49 -19.91
N LYS A 163 4.12 -0.82 -20.12
CA LYS A 163 4.82 -1.63 -21.12
C LYS A 163 4.81 -0.98 -22.49
N LYS A 164 5.98 -0.93 -23.13
CA LYS A 164 6.15 -0.50 -24.51
C LYS A 164 7.27 -1.32 -25.16
N ASN A 165 6.92 -2.22 -26.09
CA ASN A 165 7.87 -3.06 -26.78
C ASN A 165 8.71 -2.26 -27.78
N ASP A 166 10.00 -2.60 -27.93
CA ASP A 166 10.85 -2.04 -28.97
C ASP A 166 10.41 -2.60 -30.34
N PRO A 167 10.09 -1.74 -31.33
CA PRO A 167 9.76 -2.20 -32.69
C PRO A 167 10.87 -3.06 -33.33
N LYS A 168 12.14 -2.79 -33.01
CA LYS A 168 13.28 -3.55 -33.53
C LYS A 168 13.32 -5.00 -33.08
N GLU A 169 12.89 -5.28 -31.84
CA GLU A 169 12.78 -6.67 -31.35
C GLU A 169 11.66 -7.46 -32.04
N LEU A 170 10.61 -6.77 -32.52
CA LEU A 170 9.52 -7.42 -33.24
C LEU A 170 9.97 -7.90 -34.64
N PHE A 171 10.82 -7.12 -35.32
CA PHE A 171 11.33 -7.48 -36.67
C PHE A 171 12.49 -8.45 -36.62
N SER A 172 13.20 -8.62 -35.51
CA SER A 172 14.31 -9.59 -35.38
C SER A 172 13.85 -11.04 -35.14
N LYS A 173 12.54 -11.27 -34.94
CA LYS A 173 11.94 -12.59 -34.75
C LYS A 173 11.40 -13.22 -36.05
N TYR A 174 11.49 -12.51 -37.16
CA TYR A 174 11.16 -12.98 -38.50
C TYR A 174 12.40 -12.92 -39.42
#